data_e6b14d56f5301d829bedb07f13a4a006
#
_entry.id   e6b14d56f5301d829bedb07f13a4a006
#
_cell.length_a   1.000
_cell.length_b   1.000
_cell.length_c   1.000
_cell.angle_alpha   90.00
_cell.angle_beta   90.00
_cell.angle_gamma   90.00
#
_symmetry.space_group_name_H-M   'P 1'
#
loop_
_entity.id
_entity.type
_entity.pdbx_description
1 polymer ?
#
loop_
_entity_poly.entity_id
_entity_poly.type
_entity_poly.pdbx_seq_one_letter_code
_entity_poly.pdbx_strand_id
1 'polypeptide(L)'
;MKIAIIGAGNMGGSIARGLAKGSLIDDSDIIVSNPSAGKLEKLKKEFPCISTTNNNLEAATGADIVILAVKPWFMESVMRELKLKSKQILISVAA
;
A
#
# COMPACT_ATOMS: atom_id res chain seq x y z
N MET A 1 -6.07 1.51 -13.05
CA MET A 1 -5.18 2.32 -12.18
C MET A 1 -4.69 1.45 -11.03
N LYS A 2 -3.38 1.33 -10.89
CA LYS A 2 -2.79 0.51 -9.84
C LYS A 2 -2.39 1.36 -8.65
N ILE A 3 -2.77 0.91 -7.45
CA ILE A 3 -2.52 1.62 -6.20
C ILE A 3 -1.70 0.74 -5.27
N ALA A 4 -0.57 1.27 -4.80
CA ALA A 4 0.25 0.63 -3.79
C ALA A 4 0.04 1.33 -2.45
N ILE A 5 -0.14 0.56 -1.39
CA ILE A 5 -0.25 1.08 -0.03
C ILE A 5 0.93 0.52 0.76
N ILE A 6 1.79 1.41 1.22
CA ILE A 6 2.97 1.04 1.99
C ILE A 6 2.65 1.21 3.48
N GLY A 7 2.50 0.09 4.16
CA GLY A 7 2.11 0.03 5.55
C GLY A 7 0.68 -0.47 5.73
N ALA A 8 0.49 -1.53 6.52
CA ALA A 8 -0.82 -2.15 6.77
C ALA A 8 -1.27 -1.98 8.23
N GLY A 9 -0.83 -0.92 8.89
CA GLY A 9 -1.30 -0.56 10.21
C GLY A 9 -2.75 -0.06 10.17
N ASN A 10 -3.20 0.61 11.22
CA ASN A 10 -4.58 1.09 11.30
C ASN A 10 -4.95 2.00 10.12
N MET A 11 -4.09 2.95 9.79
CA MET A 11 -4.34 3.89 8.69
C MET A 11 -4.28 3.20 7.33
N GLY A 12 -3.17 2.49 7.05
CA GLY A 12 -3.00 1.82 5.76
C GLY A 12 -4.03 0.73 5.53
N GLY A 13 -4.33 -0.06 6.56
CA GLY A 13 -5.36 -1.08 6.48
C GLY A 13 -6.76 -0.50 6.23
N SER A 14 -7.08 0.62 6.87
CA SER A 14 -8.37 1.30 6.66
C SER A 14 -8.49 1.83 5.24
N ILE A 15 -7.42 2.40 4.69
CA ILE A 15 -7.40 2.89 3.31
C ILE A 15 -7.61 1.72 2.34
N ALA A 16 -6.89 0.62 2.55
CA ALA A 16 -7.02 -0.55 1.68
C ALA A 16 -8.46 -1.10 1.69
N ARG A 17 -9.05 -1.22 2.87
CA ARG A 17 -10.43 -1.70 3.01
C ARG A 17 -11.43 -0.76 2.36
N GLY A 18 -11.25 0.54 2.56
CA GLY A 18 -12.12 1.56 1.96
C GLY A 18 -12.09 1.51 0.44
N LEU A 19 -10.90 1.39 -0.15
CA LEU A 19 -10.74 1.29 -1.60
C LEU A 19 -11.33 -0.01 -2.13
N ALA A 20 -11.11 -1.13 -1.43
CA ALA A 20 -11.60 -2.44 -1.85
C ALA A 20 -13.13 -2.54 -1.81
N LYS A 21 -13.77 -1.85 -0.86
CA LYS A 21 -15.24 -1.82 -0.77
C LYS A 21 -15.87 -0.89 -1.80
N GLY A 22 -15.11 0.06 -2.32
CA GLY A 22 -15.60 1.01 -3.31
C GLY A 22 -15.74 0.38 -4.69
N SER A 23 -16.44 1.07 -5.58
CA SER A 23 -16.68 0.59 -6.94
C SER A 23 -15.75 1.21 -7.99
N LEU A 24 -14.90 2.17 -7.59
CA LEU A 24 -14.04 2.89 -8.53
C LEU A 24 -12.72 2.20 -8.79
N ILE A 25 -12.22 1.42 -7.85
CA ILE A 25 -10.94 0.72 -7.94
C ILE A 25 -11.20 -0.78 -7.81
N ASP A 26 -10.66 -1.55 -8.75
CA ASP A 26 -10.74 -3.00 -8.69
C ASP A 26 -9.78 -3.52 -7.60
N ASP A 27 -10.22 -4.46 -6.78
CA ASP A 27 -9.39 -5.04 -5.71
C ASP A 27 -8.07 -5.57 -6.26
N SER A 28 -8.09 -6.14 -7.48
CA SER A 28 -6.89 -6.69 -8.10
C SER A 28 -5.85 -5.62 -8.49
N ASP A 29 -6.24 -4.35 -8.47
CA ASP A 29 -5.33 -3.23 -8.73
C ASP A 29 -4.72 -2.66 -7.45
N ILE A 30 -5.02 -3.25 -6.31
CA ILE A 30 -4.49 -2.80 -5.01
C ILE A 30 -3.40 -3.77 -4.55
N ILE A 31 -2.24 -3.23 -4.19
CA ILE A 31 -1.18 -3.99 -3.54
C ILE A 31 -0.82 -3.33 -2.23
N VAL A 32 -0.68 -4.12 -1.17
CA VAL A 32 -0.37 -3.63 0.16
C VAL A 32 0.95 -4.25 0.63
N SER A 33 1.86 -3.41 1.10
CA SER A 33 3.14 -3.83 1.64
C SER A 33 3.18 -3.62 3.15
N ASN A 34 3.71 -4.59 3.87
CA ASN A 34 3.93 -4.47 5.32
C ASN A 34 5.04 -5.44 5.74
N PRO A 35 5.90 -5.06 6.70
CA PRO A 35 6.94 -5.97 7.18
C PRO A 35 6.38 -7.21 7.88
N SER A 36 5.24 -7.09 8.54
CA SER A 36 4.61 -8.17 9.30
C SER A 36 3.56 -8.88 8.46
N ALA A 37 3.64 -10.20 8.40
CA ALA A 37 2.74 -11.03 7.60
C ALA A 37 1.32 -11.09 8.18
N GLY A 38 1.17 -11.01 9.50
CA GLY A 38 -0.13 -11.19 10.16
C GLY A 38 -1.21 -10.23 9.69
N LYS A 39 -0.86 -8.95 9.55
CA LYS A 39 -1.79 -7.92 9.07
C LYS A 39 -2.15 -8.12 7.61
N LEU A 40 -1.19 -8.56 6.81
CA LEU A 40 -1.42 -8.86 5.40
C LEU A 40 -2.34 -10.05 5.22
N GLU A 41 -2.15 -11.10 6.01
CA GLU A 41 -3.00 -12.29 5.96
C GLU A 41 -4.45 -11.97 6.31
N LYS A 42 -4.66 -11.15 7.32
CA LYS A 42 -5.99 -10.71 7.72
C LYS A 42 -6.68 -9.96 6.59
N LEU A 43 -5.97 -9.03 5.98
CA LEU A 43 -6.49 -8.24 4.86
C LEU A 43 -6.82 -9.14 3.67
N LYS A 44 -5.96 -10.10 3.38
CA LYS A 44 -6.14 -11.04 2.27
C LYS A 44 -7.36 -11.94 2.48
N LYS A 45 -7.67 -12.31 3.71
CA LYS A 45 -8.88 -13.07 4.03
C LYS A 45 -10.15 -12.26 3.78
N GLU A 46 -10.11 -10.96 4.10
CA GLU A 46 -11.25 -10.07 3.86
C GLU A 46 -11.43 -9.76 2.38
N PHE A 47 -10.33 -9.58 1.66
CA PHE A 47 -10.33 -9.20 0.24
C PHE A 47 -9.30 -10.04 -0.53
N PRO A 48 -9.67 -11.25 -0.95
CA PRO A 48 -8.72 -12.19 -1.57
C PRO A 48 -8.04 -11.69 -2.84
N CYS A 49 -8.64 -10.72 -3.53
CA CYS A 49 -8.06 -10.20 -4.78
C CYS A 49 -6.99 -9.12 -4.55
N ILE A 50 -6.86 -8.60 -3.34
CA ILE A 50 -5.80 -7.65 -3.02
C ILE A 50 -4.47 -8.41 -3.01
N SER A 51 -3.45 -7.84 -3.67
CA SER A 51 -2.09 -8.37 -3.61
C SER A 51 -1.39 -7.89 -2.35
N THR A 52 -0.56 -8.74 -1.77
CA THR A 52 0.21 -8.41 -0.56
C THR A 52 1.67 -8.77 -0.75
N THR A 53 2.56 -8.01 -0.13
CA THR A 53 3.99 -8.26 -0.19
C THR A 53 4.66 -7.68 1.05
N ASN A 54 5.86 -8.17 1.39
CA ASN A 54 6.70 -7.56 2.42
C ASN A 54 7.82 -6.70 1.81
N ASN A 55 7.80 -6.48 0.51
CA ASN A 55 8.81 -5.73 -0.21
C ASN A 55 8.21 -4.42 -0.73
N ASN A 56 8.62 -3.29 -0.14
CA ASN A 56 8.10 -1.98 -0.49
C ASN A 56 8.38 -1.59 -1.96
N LEU A 57 9.57 -1.92 -2.46
CA LEU A 57 9.91 -1.62 -3.85
C LEU A 57 9.02 -2.40 -4.82
N GLU A 58 8.78 -3.67 -4.53
CA GLU A 58 7.89 -4.51 -5.34
C GLU A 58 6.48 -3.90 -5.39
N ALA A 59 5.97 -3.47 -4.24
CA ALA A 59 4.65 -2.85 -4.19
C ALA A 59 4.57 -1.58 -5.02
N ALA A 60 5.59 -0.72 -4.93
CA ALA A 60 5.60 0.57 -5.62
C ALA A 60 5.85 0.45 -7.12
N THR A 61 6.55 -0.61 -7.56
CA THR A 61 6.89 -0.79 -8.96
C THR A 61 5.64 -0.96 -9.82
N GLY A 62 5.44 -0.09 -10.79
CA GLY A 62 4.28 -0.14 -11.67
C GLY A 62 3.01 0.45 -11.10
N ALA A 63 3.02 0.96 -9.87
CA ALA A 63 1.86 1.63 -9.32
C ALA A 63 1.71 3.03 -9.89
N ASP A 64 0.48 3.44 -10.14
CA ASP A 64 0.18 4.81 -10.56
C ASP A 64 0.15 5.75 -9.37
N ILE A 65 -0.38 5.27 -8.26
CA ILE A 65 -0.48 6.01 -6.99
C ILE A 65 0.17 5.17 -5.90
N VAL A 66 1.05 5.79 -5.13
CA VAL A 66 1.68 5.16 -3.97
C VAL A 66 1.24 5.92 -2.72
N ILE A 67 0.59 5.22 -1.80
CA ILE A 67 0.13 5.79 -0.55
C ILE A 67 1.08 5.33 0.56
N LEU A 68 1.75 6.28 1.18
CA LEU A 68 2.71 6.01 2.23
C LEU A 68 2.04 6.18 3.59
N ALA A 69 1.75 5.06 4.25
CA ALA A 69 1.02 5.02 5.52
C ALA A 69 1.88 4.38 6.61
N VAL A 70 3.07 4.93 6.80
CA VAL A 70 4.04 4.47 7.81
C VAL A 70 4.20 5.52 8.90
N LYS A 71 4.77 5.13 10.04
CA LYS A 71 5.07 6.09 11.11
C LYS A 71 6.06 7.14 10.63
N PRO A 72 5.97 8.39 11.11
CA PRO A 72 6.82 9.49 10.63
C PRO A 72 8.31 9.19 10.64
N TRP A 73 8.80 8.48 11.64
CA TRP A 73 10.23 8.16 11.75
C TRP A 73 10.73 7.13 10.73
N PHE A 74 9.82 6.45 10.02
CA PHE A 74 10.18 5.54 8.94
C PHE A 74 10.08 6.16 7.55
N MET A 75 9.47 7.34 7.44
CA MET A 75 9.16 7.98 6.16
C MET A 75 10.36 8.08 5.23
N GLU A 76 11.46 8.64 5.73
CA GLU A 76 12.64 8.89 4.90
C GLU A 76 13.25 7.60 4.36
N SER A 77 13.45 6.60 5.24
CA SER A 77 14.05 5.34 4.82
C SER A 77 13.17 4.58 3.84
N VAL A 78 11.86 4.61 4.05
CA VAL A 78 10.91 3.95 3.15
C VAL A 78 10.88 4.65 1.80
N MET A 79 10.86 5.98 1.77
CA MET A 79 10.86 6.73 0.51
C MET A 79 12.10 6.41 -0.33
N ARG A 80 13.25 6.21 0.28
CA ARG A 80 14.46 5.82 -0.43
C ARG A 80 14.35 4.45 -1.07
N GLU A 81 13.65 3.51 -0.42
CA GLU A 81 13.45 2.16 -0.95
C GLU A 81 12.57 2.15 -2.20
N LEU A 82 11.61 3.06 -2.28
CA LEU A 82 10.56 3.01 -3.31
C LEU A 82 11.06 3.30 -4.71
N LYS A 83 12.12 4.08 -4.86
CA LYS A 83 12.66 4.46 -6.18
C LYS A 83 11.59 4.97 -7.13
N LEU A 84 10.81 5.92 -6.66
CA LEU A 84 9.66 6.44 -7.40
C LEU A 84 10.07 7.10 -8.72
N LYS A 85 9.23 6.92 -9.73
CA LYS A 85 9.41 7.53 -11.05
C LYS A 85 8.54 8.78 -11.18
N SER A 86 8.90 9.67 -12.11
CA SER A 86 8.26 10.98 -12.23
C SER A 86 6.76 10.93 -12.51
N LYS A 87 6.27 9.84 -13.09
CA LYS A 87 4.84 9.69 -13.39
C LYS A 87 4.01 9.17 -12.23
N GLN A 88 4.66 8.73 -11.16
CA GLN A 88 3.96 8.19 -10.01
C GLN A 88 3.53 9.30 -9.05
N ILE A 89 2.32 9.18 -8.52
CA ILE A 89 1.78 10.12 -7.54
C ILE A 89 2.03 9.52 -6.15
N LEU A 90 2.68 10.29 -5.28
CA LEU A 90 2.92 9.89 -3.91
C LEU A 90 1.98 10.65 -2.97
N ILE A 91 1.22 9.91 -2.18
CA ILE A 91 0.37 10.47 -1.14
C ILE A 91 0.91 9.99 0.20
N SER A 92 1.29 10.94 1.05
CA SER A 92 1.80 10.63 2.39
C SER A 92 0.73 10.94 3.42
N VAL A 93 0.44 9.97 4.29
CA VAL A 93 -0.52 10.15 5.39
C VAL A 93 0.16 9.86 6.72
N ALA A 94 -0.17 10.67 7.73
CA ALA A 94 0.35 10.47 9.08
C ALA A 94 -0.28 9.21 9.68
N ALA A 95 0.55 8.34 10.22
CA ALA A 95 0.08 7.08 10.80
C ALA A 95 0.35 6.98 12.30
#